data_319e7eae6638b92e418826603d83d77e
#
_entry.id   319e7eae6638b92e418826603d83d77e
#
_cell.length_a   1.000
_cell.length_b   1.000
_cell.length_c   1.000
_cell.angle_alpha   90.00
_cell.angle_beta   90.00
_cell.angle_gamma   90.00
#
_symmetry.space_group_name_H-M   'P 1'
#
loop_
_entity.id
_entity.type
_entity.pdbx_description
1 polymer ?
#
loop_
_entity_poly.entity_id
_entity_poly.type
_entity_poly.pdbx_seq_one_letter_code
_entity_poly.pdbx_strand_id
1 'polypeptide(L)'
;MEYLNNRLSLDGVFFEDIYFKHSTPTYVYSQDKILSNINSYKINTDSNDLVCFSVKSSNNLHILKLISSQDLGFDVVSGGELDKVLYINADTNKIVFSGVGKTKQDLTKAIKNNIKSINVESVSELKLISIIVNELNTSANIALRVNPEIISKTHPYLETGSSKSKFGIAKSDLRKCIKIIKNQNKINLRGLAFHIGSEIKDFSYFKRAINFMLDQINSMNIDKPIEFLDVGGGLAIKYFDNDKTLSIEEFVKKVRQLVPNHINLIFEPGKSIIGNAGYLMSKVLYKKKNILIIDAGMNDHIRTPLYGARHNILPVREQSKSKNKFTVAGPICESADYFDKNFPYSLEEGELIVIGSSGAYGFSMSSNYNARLKPPEVLILNKKMALIRKRETFDDYIYEEIGLD
;
A
#
# COMPACT_ATOMS: atom_id res chain seq x y z
N MET A 1 -6.25 -9.37 17.56
CA MET A 1 -6.98 -10.62 17.21
C MET A 1 -6.58 -11.67 18.20
N GLU A 2 -7.55 -12.32 18.88
CA GLU A 2 -7.35 -13.26 19.97
C GLU A 2 -8.51 -14.25 20.07
N TYR A 3 -8.26 -15.40 20.67
CA TYR A 3 -9.32 -16.34 21.01
C TYR A 3 -9.94 -15.99 22.38
N LEU A 4 -11.25 -15.82 22.41
CA LEU A 4 -12.05 -15.63 23.61
C LEU A 4 -13.11 -16.74 23.65
N ASN A 5 -13.10 -17.57 24.69
CA ASN A 5 -14.01 -18.72 24.81
C ASN A 5 -14.02 -19.61 23.54
N ASN A 6 -12.84 -19.98 23.05
CA ASN A 6 -12.62 -20.78 21.84
C ASN A 6 -13.12 -20.14 20.51
N ARG A 7 -13.46 -18.86 20.50
CA ARG A 7 -13.93 -18.12 19.32
C ARG A 7 -12.95 -17.00 18.99
N LEU A 8 -12.54 -16.90 17.73
CA LEU A 8 -11.65 -15.84 17.27
C LEU A 8 -12.37 -14.49 17.22
N SER A 9 -11.76 -13.48 17.82
CA SER A 9 -12.27 -12.12 17.86
C SER A 9 -11.25 -11.10 17.35
N LEU A 10 -11.75 -9.98 16.85
CA LEU A 10 -11.00 -8.78 16.46
C LEU A 10 -11.61 -7.58 17.17
N ASP A 11 -10.83 -6.89 18.02
CA ASP A 11 -11.25 -5.71 18.77
C ASP A 11 -12.58 -5.94 19.54
N GLY A 12 -12.77 -7.15 20.07
CA GLY A 12 -13.97 -7.54 20.84
C GLY A 12 -15.19 -7.94 20.01
N VAL A 13 -15.06 -8.06 18.68
CA VAL A 13 -16.10 -8.57 17.77
C VAL A 13 -15.70 -9.96 17.28
N PHE A 14 -16.59 -10.95 17.42
CA PHE A 14 -16.33 -12.30 16.94
C PHE A 14 -16.47 -12.41 15.42
N PHE A 15 -15.59 -13.17 14.77
CA PHE A 15 -15.69 -13.42 13.33
C PHE A 15 -16.95 -14.19 12.94
N GLU A 16 -17.48 -15.03 13.82
CA GLU A 16 -18.78 -15.69 13.59
C GLU A 16 -19.92 -14.67 13.45
N ASP A 17 -19.93 -13.61 14.28
CA ASP A 17 -20.97 -12.57 14.21
C ASP A 17 -20.86 -11.75 12.90
N ILE A 18 -19.61 -11.56 12.41
CA ILE A 18 -19.37 -10.95 11.10
C ILE A 18 -19.89 -11.86 9.99
N TYR A 19 -19.65 -13.18 10.09
CA TYR A 19 -20.16 -14.17 9.15
C TYR A 19 -21.68 -14.17 9.06
N PHE A 20 -22.37 -14.19 10.19
CA PHE A 20 -23.84 -14.17 10.22
C PHE A 20 -24.42 -12.93 9.56
N LYS A 21 -23.73 -11.79 9.61
CA LYS A 21 -24.24 -10.53 9.06
C LYS A 21 -23.81 -10.29 7.60
N HIS A 22 -22.61 -10.72 7.21
CA HIS A 22 -21.99 -10.34 5.94
C HIS A 22 -21.60 -11.53 5.07
N SER A 23 -21.69 -12.77 5.57
CA SER A 23 -21.27 -14.00 4.89
C SER A 23 -19.76 -14.00 4.55
N THR A 24 -19.30 -14.95 3.72
CA THR A 24 -17.93 -15.08 3.22
C THR A 24 -17.90 -15.07 1.69
N PRO A 25 -16.75 -14.80 1.05
CA PRO A 25 -15.59 -14.16 1.66
C PRO A 25 -15.88 -12.71 2.09
N THR A 26 -15.18 -12.20 3.11
CA THR A 26 -15.36 -10.83 3.62
C THR A 26 -14.02 -10.27 4.12
N TYR A 27 -13.66 -9.07 3.69
CA TYR A 27 -12.55 -8.33 4.27
C TYR A 27 -12.97 -7.65 5.57
N VAL A 28 -12.12 -7.77 6.60
CA VAL A 28 -12.36 -7.18 7.92
C VAL A 28 -11.14 -6.36 8.32
N TYR A 29 -11.35 -5.12 8.75
CA TYR A 29 -10.27 -4.23 9.18
C TYR A 29 -10.46 -3.82 10.64
N SER A 30 -9.35 -3.67 11.37
CA SER A 30 -9.26 -3.12 12.71
C SER A 30 -8.93 -1.64 12.67
N GLN A 31 -9.83 -0.77 13.10
CA GLN A 31 -9.54 0.65 13.26
C GLN A 31 -8.44 0.86 14.30
N ASP A 32 -8.51 0.19 15.44
CA ASP A 32 -7.54 0.35 16.53
C ASP A 32 -6.13 0.02 16.06
N LYS A 33 -5.97 -1.04 15.24
CA LYS A 33 -4.68 -1.40 14.69
C LYS A 33 -4.17 -0.41 13.65
N ILE A 34 -5.05 0.13 12.78
CA ILE A 34 -4.70 1.20 11.85
C ILE A 34 -4.19 2.42 12.61
N LEU A 35 -4.95 2.88 13.63
CA LEU A 35 -4.57 4.05 14.44
C LEU A 35 -3.27 3.81 15.22
N SER A 36 -3.08 2.63 15.78
CA SER A 36 -1.83 2.25 16.45
C SER A 36 -0.63 2.34 15.51
N ASN A 37 -0.74 1.80 14.29
CA ASN A 37 0.33 1.87 13.30
C ASN A 37 0.62 3.31 12.84
N ILE A 38 -0.42 4.13 12.66
CA ILE A 38 -0.27 5.57 12.35
C ILE A 38 0.47 6.28 13.48
N ASN A 39 0.07 6.05 14.72
CA ASN A 39 0.67 6.67 15.89
C ASN A 39 2.16 6.32 16.03
N SER A 40 2.56 5.10 15.67
CA SER A 40 3.96 4.68 15.65
C SER A 40 4.83 5.49 14.68
N TYR A 41 4.25 5.98 13.57
CA TYR A 41 4.92 6.97 12.71
C TYR A 41 4.98 8.34 13.38
N LYS A 42 3.84 8.86 13.85
CA LYS A 42 3.69 10.23 14.34
C LYS A 42 4.55 10.57 15.56
N ILE A 43 4.74 9.60 16.48
CA ILE A 43 5.55 9.81 17.69
C ILE A 43 7.02 10.08 17.38
N ASN A 44 7.51 9.60 16.25
CA ASN A 44 8.94 9.62 15.92
C ASN A 44 9.26 10.53 14.72
N THR A 45 8.27 11.22 14.14
CA THR A 45 8.44 12.26 13.12
C THR A 45 8.50 13.64 13.76
N ASP A 46 9.29 14.55 13.17
CA ASP A 46 9.31 15.96 13.57
C ASP A 46 8.06 16.68 13.03
N SER A 47 7.75 17.85 13.56
CA SER A 47 6.55 18.63 13.21
C SER A 47 6.42 18.98 11.72
N ASN A 48 7.54 19.08 11.01
CA ASN A 48 7.59 19.40 9.58
C ASN A 48 7.70 18.16 8.67
N ASP A 49 7.90 16.98 9.25
CA ASP A 49 7.89 15.74 8.52
C ASP A 49 6.46 15.37 8.11
N LEU A 50 6.32 14.63 7.01
CA LEU A 50 5.03 14.23 6.48
C LEU A 50 4.95 12.71 6.33
N VAL A 51 3.85 12.13 6.78
CA VAL A 51 3.51 10.73 6.54
C VAL A 51 2.38 10.67 5.51
N CYS A 52 2.67 10.19 4.31
CA CYS A 52 1.72 10.07 3.20
C CYS A 52 1.31 8.61 3.05
N PHE A 53 0.05 8.30 3.31
CA PHE A 53 -0.46 6.94 3.11
C PHE A 53 -0.47 6.56 1.62
N SER A 54 0.17 5.44 1.26
CA SER A 54 0.14 4.93 -0.13
C SER A 54 -1.22 4.33 -0.47
N VAL A 55 -2.02 5.06 -1.24
CA VAL A 55 -3.42 4.72 -1.61
C VAL A 55 -3.51 3.38 -2.33
N LYS A 56 -2.51 3.03 -3.15
CA LYS A 56 -2.40 1.72 -3.84
C LYS A 56 -2.52 0.51 -2.92
N SER A 57 -2.18 0.65 -1.64
CA SER A 57 -2.28 -0.46 -0.68
C SER A 57 -3.71 -0.74 -0.25
N SER A 58 -4.54 0.30 -0.12
CA SER A 58 -5.99 0.22 0.12
C SER A 58 -6.64 1.55 -0.26
N ASN A 59 -7.61 1.51 -1.15
CA ASN A 59 -8.25 2.70 -1.72
C ASN A 59 -9.72 2.86 -1.32
N ASN A 60 -10.17 2.22 -0.23
CA ASN A 60 -11.52 2.36 0.30
C ASN A 60 -11.73 3.77 0.88
N LEU A 61 -12.79 4.48 0.47
CA LEU A 61 -13.05 5.87 0.88
C LEU A 61 -13.18 6.05 2.39
N HIS A 62 -13.73 5.07 3.11
CA HIS A 62 -13.85 5.13 4.58
C HIS A 62 -12.49 4.97 5.26
N ILE A 63 -11.62 4.10 4.74
CA ILE A 63 -10.23 3.97 5.19
C ILE A 63 -9.47 5.26 4.91
N LEU A 64 -9.60 5.84 3.71
CA LEU A 64 -8.95 7.11 3.36
C LEU A 64 -9.44 8.26 4.25
N LYS A 65 -10.75 8.35 4.55
CA LYS A 65 -11.30 9.33 5.50
C LYS A 65 -10.74 9.16 6.91
N LEU A 66 -10.63 7.92 7.39
CA LEU A 66 -10.03 7.63 8.69
C LEU A 66 -8.57 8.12 8.74
N ILE A 67 -7.79 7.85 7.70
CA ILE A 67 -6.39 8.26 7.60
C ILE A 67 -6.27 9.78 7.52
N SER A 68 -7.09 10.44 6.70
CA SER A 68 -7.15 11.90 6.60
C SER A 68 -7.48 12.56 7.95
N SER A 69 -8.40 11.97 8.72
CA SER A 69 -8.76 12.48 10.07
C SER A 69 -7.61 12.42 11.08
N GLN A 70 -6.56 11.66 10.77
CA GLN A 70 -5.34 11.58 11.57
C GLN A 70 -4.26 12.57 11.12
N ASP A 71 -4.60 13.52 10.27
CA ASP A 71 -3.69 14.54 9.75
C ASP A 71 -2.55 13.99 8.89
N LEU A 72 -2.72 12.80 8.26
CA LEU A 72 -1.80 12.24 7.31
C LEU A 72 -2.05 12.78 5.89
N GLY A 73 -0.98 12.79 5.09
CA GLY A 73 -1.06 12.98 3.64
C GLY A 73 -1.32 11.69 2.87
N PHE A 74 -1.22 11.78 1.54
CA PHE A 74 -1.43 10.65 0.64
C PHE A 74 -0.35 10.58 -0.44
N ASP A 75 0.17 9.36 -0.69
CA ASP A 75 0.92 9.00 -1.90
C ASP A 75 -0.07 8.38 -2.89
N VAL A 76 -0.26 9.04 -4.04
CA VAL A 76 -1.11 8.59 -5.14
C VAL A 76 -0.26 8.23 -6.35
N VAL A 77 -0.69 7.24 -7.14
CA VAL A 77 0.07 6.75 -8.30
C VAL A 77 -0.73 6.76 -9.61
N SER A 78 -1.94 7.29 -9.58
CA SER A 78 -2.81 7.45 -10.75
C SER A 78 -3.80 8.60 -10.58
N GLY A 79 -4.38 9.07 -11.70
CA GLY A 79 -5.45 10.06 -11.67
C GLY A 79 -6.67 9.61 -10.87
N GLY A 80 -7.01 8.30 -10.92
CA GLY A 80 -8.13 7.76 -10.15
C GLY A 80 -7.87 7.73 -8.65
N GLU A 81 -6.63 7.49 -8.20
CA GLU A 81 -6.28 7.62 -6.78
C GLU A 81 -6.30 9.08 -6.33
N LEU A 82 -5.81 10.01 -7.18
CA LEU A 82 -5.91 11.44 -6.94
C LEU A 82 -7.38 11.88 -6.81
N ASP A 83 -8.26 11.41 -7.70
CA ASP A 83 -9.70 11.72 -7.61
C ASP A 83 -10.32 11.23 -6.29
N LYS A 84 -9.95 10.05 -5.81
CA LYS A 84 -10.44 9.53 -4.52
C LYS A 84 -10.02 10.39 -3.33
N VAL A 85 -8.77 10.85 -3.28
CA VAL A 85 -8.31 11.69 -2.16
C VAL A 85 -8.87 13.10 -2.25
N LEU A 86 -9.07 13.64 -3.45
CA LEU A 86 -9.78 14.92 -3.65
C LEU A 86 -11.26 14.79 -3.26
N TYR A 87 -11.93 13.68 -3.59
CA TYR A 87 -13.33 13.43 -3.24
C TYR A 87 -13.59 13.42 -1.72
N ILE A 88 -12.61 12.99 -0.93
CA ILE A 88 -12.71 13.05 0.53
C ILE A 88 -12.27 14.40 1.13
N ASN A 89 -11.96 15.39 0.29
CA ASN A 89 -11.42 16.70 0.67
C ASN A 89 -10.11 16.62 1.47
N ALA A 90 -9.19 15.73 1.04
CA ALA A 90 -7.87 15.66 1.64
C ALA A 90 -7.08 16.96 1.40
N ASP A 91 -6.23 17.36 2.38
CA ASP A 91 -5.35 18.52 2.25
C ASP A 91 -4.37 18.33 1.08
N THR A 92 -4.53 19.13 0.01
CA THR A 92 -3.69 19.02 -1.19
C THR A 92 -2.22 19.33 -0.90
N ASN A 93 -1.91 20.11 0.13
CA ASN A 93 -0.54 20.38 0.57
C ASN A 93 0.15 19.15 1.19
N LYS A 94 -0.58 18.05 1.37
CA LYS A 94 -0.09 16.77 1.89
C LYS A 94 -0.23 15.63 0.87
N ILE A 95 -0.48 15.94 -0.40
CA ILE A 95 -0.58 14.93 -1.46
C ILE A 95 0.73 14.92 -2.27
N VAL A 96 1.36 13.74 -2.38
CA VAL A 96 2.47 13.47 -3.31
C VAL A 96 1.99 12.55 -4.42
N PHE A 97 2.41 12.81 -5.66
CA PHE A 97 1.99 12.03 -6.82
C PHE A 97 3.20 11.31 -7.43
N SER A 98 3.31 10.02 -7.14
CA SER A 98 4.35 9.13 -7.61
C SER A 98 3.90 8.31 -8.85
N GLY A 99 4.78 7.43 -9.37
CA GLY A 99 4.44 6.50 -10.45
C GLY A 99 4.86 6.96 -11.85
N VAL A 100 5.20 5.97 -12.68
CA VAL A 100 5.84 6.15 -14.01
C VAL A 100 4.88 6.41 -15.16
N GLY A 101 3.57 6.31 -14.93
CA GLY A 101 2.54 6.35 -15.97
C GLY A 101 1.63 7.57 -15.91
N LYS A 102 2.06 8.68 -15.31
CA LYS A 102 1.25 9.91 -15.23
C LYS A 102 0.98 10.47 -16.64
N THR A 103 -0.29 10.58 -17.01
CA THR A 103 -0.73 11.16 -18.28
C THR A 103 -0.71 12.68 -18.22
N LYS A 104 -0.83 13.34 -19.39
CA LYS A 104 -1.01 14.82 -19.44
C LYS A 104 -2.23 15.24 -18.63
N GLN A 105 -3.32 14.47 -18.67
CA GLN A 105 -4.54 14.75 -17.91
C GLN A 105 -4.29 14.67 -16.39
N ASP A 106 -3.60 13.62 -15.93
CA ASP A 106 -3.27 13.43 -14.50
C ASP A 106 -2.38 14.55 -13.99
N LEU A 107 -1.32 14.89 -14.74
CA LEU A 107 -0.40 15.99 -14.40
C LEU A 107 -1.11 17.33 -14.38
N THR A 108 -1.99 17.60 -15.36
CA THR A 108 -2.80 18.81 -15.40
C THR A 108 -3.70 18.93 -14.18
N LYS A 109 -4.33 17.82 -13.76
CA LYS A 109 -5.18 17.76 -12.56
C LYS A 109 -4.36 18.03 -11.30
N ALA A 110 -3.20 17.39 -11.15
CA ALA A 110 -2.31 17.58 -10.02
C ALA A 110 -1.83 19.03 -9.88
N ILE A 111 -1.41 19.63 -11.01
CA ILE A 111 -0.94 21.03 -11.05
C ILE A 111 -2.07 22.01 -10.71
N LYS A 112 -3.28 21.82 -11.27
CA LYS A 112 -4.46 22.67 -10.95
C LYS A 112 -4.86 22.63 -9.49
N ASN A 113 -4.67 21.49 -8.84
CA ASN A 113 -4.97 21.33 -7.40
C ASN A 113 -3.78 21.73 -6.51
N ASN A 114 -2.68 22.22 -7.07
CA ASN A 114 -1.49 22.68 -6.35
C ASN A 114 -1.06 21.71 -5.24
N ILE A 115 -0.92 20.43 -5.58
CA ILE A 115 -0.53 19.40 -4.61
C ILE A 115 0.90 19.63 -4.08
N LYS A 116 1.24 18.97 -2.97
CA LYS A 116 2.56 19.09 -2.30
C LYS A 116 3.71 18.87 -3.26
N SER A 117 3.65 17.79 -4.06
CA SER A 117 4.71 17.44 -5.00
C SER A 117 4.24 16.44 -6.05
N ILE A 118 4.76 16.60 -7.27
CA ILE A 118 4.78 15.56 -8.30
C ILE A 118 6.17 14.93 -8.27
N ASN A 119 6.26 13.64 -7.94
CA ASN A 119 7.51 12.87 -7.95
C ASN A 119 7.82 12.46 -9.40
N VAL A 120 8.70 13.22 -10.05
CA VAL A 120 9.03 13.09 -11.47
C VAL A 120 9.93 11.88 -11.69
N GLU A 121 9.54 11.02 -12.62
CA GLU A 121 10.19 9.71 -12.86
C GLU A 121 11.09 9.71 -14.11
N SER A 122 11.02 10.74 -14.95
CA SER A 122 11.83 10.82 -16.19
C SER A 122 12.03 12.23 -16.70
N VAL A 123 13.05 12.40 -17.56
CA VAL A 123 13.29 13.66 -18.30
C VAL A 123 12.10 14.03 -19.21
N SER A 124 11.46 13.03 -19.82
CA SER A 124 10.30 13.24 -20.69
C SER A 124 9.09 13.75 -19.93
N GLU A 125 8.84 13.21 -18.75
CA GLU A 125 7.78 13.68 -17.85
C GLU A 125 8.04 15.13 -17.41
N LEU A 126 9.27 15.46 -17.04
CA LEU A 126 9.65 16.83 -16.67
C LEU A 126 9.40 17.83 -17.81
N LYS A 127 9.72 17.45 -19.05
CA LYS A 127 9.41 18.26 -20.25
C LYS A 127 7.90 18.45 -20.43
N LEU A 128 7.12 17.40 -20.19
CA LEU A 128 5.66 17.49 -20.29
C LEU A 128 5.11 18.43 -19.20
N ILE A 129 5.60 18.35 -17.97
CA ILE A 129 5.25 19.31 -16.90
C ILE A 129 5.60 20.75 -17.32
N SER A 130 6.77 20.97 -17.95
CA SER A 130 7.16 22.30 -18.45
C SER A 130 6.18 22.85 -19.48
N ILE A 131 5.64 22.01 -20.37
CA ILE A 131 4.61 22.41 -21.33
C ILE A 131 3.31 22.78 -20.60
N ILE A 132 2.85 21.93 -19.68
CA ILE A 132 1.58 22.12 -18.96
C ILE A 132 1.59 23.41 -18.13
N VAL A 133 2.67 23.70 -17.39
CA VAL A 133 2.74 24.92 -16.57
C VAL A 133 2.74 26.19 -17.42
N ASN A 134 3.25 26.13 -18.66
CA ASN A 134 3.17 27.24 -19.61
C ASN A 134 1.77 27.38 -20.20
N GLU A 135 1.13 26.28 -20.62
CA GLU A 135 -0.26 26.26 -21.12
C GLU A 135 -1.25 26.81 -20.08
N LEU A 136 -1.06 26.44 -18.81
CA LEU A 136 -1.95 26.85 -17.71
C LEU A 136 -1.56 28.20 -17.10
N ASN A 137 -0.43 28.77 -17.48
CA ASN A 137 0.16 29.96 -16.86
C ASN A 137 0.25 29.87 -15.33
N THR A 138 0.66 28.70 -14.81
CA THR A 138 0.77 28.44 -13.36
C THR A 138 2.12 27.77 -13.04
N SER A 139 2.38 27.47 -11.78
CA SER A 139 3.58 26.76 -11.33
C SER A 139 3.28 25.33 -10.88
N ALA A 140 4.30 24.48 -10.88
CA ALA A 140 4.24 23.13 -10.35
C ALA A 140 5.31 22.91 -9.29
N ASN A 141 4.94 22.27 -8.17
CA ASN A 141 5.87 21.76 -7.17
C ASN A 141 6.26 20.33 -7.55
N ILE A 142 7.55 20.06 -7.62
CA ILE A 142 8.06 18.74 -7.99
C ILE A 142 9.13 18.25 -7.03
N ALA A 143 9.28 16.93 -6.98
CA ALA A 143 10.49 16.27 -6.52
C ALA A 143 11.06 15.41 -7.66
N LEU A 144 12.37 15.24 -7.73
CA LEU A 144 12.97 14.28 -8.65
C LEU A 144 13.07 12.94 -7.94
N ARG A 145 12.36 11.93 -8.44
CA ARG A 145 12.55 10.56 -7.96
C ARG A 145 13.77 9.96 -8.64
N VAL A 146 14.80 9.73 -7.85
CA VAL A 146 16.09 9.21 -8.32
C VAL A 146 16.19 7.72 -8.00
N ASN A 147 16.64 6.93 -8.96
CA ASN A 147 16.95 5.53 -8.72
C ASN A 147 18.32 5.42 -8.06
N PRO A 148 18.44 4.96 -6.80
CA PRO A 148 19.73 4.84 -6.11
C PRO A 148 20.52 3.61 -6.54
N GLU A 149 20.02 2.79 -7.46
CA GLU A 149 20.63 1.55 -7.96
C GLU A 149 20.97 0.54 -6.84
N ILE A 150 20.12 0.47 -5.82
CA ILE A 150 20.26 -0.44 -4.69
C ILE A 150 19.35 -1.64 -4.87
N ILE A 151 19.97 -2.81 -5.02
CA ILE A 151 19.29 -4.09 -5.08
C ILE A 151 18.99 -4.55 -3.65
N SER A 152 17.70 -4.56 -3.28
CA SER A 152 17.24 -5.16 -2.03
C SER A 152 16.98 -6.65 -2.26
N LYS A 153 17.40 -7.53 -1.35
CA LYS A 153 17.15 -8.99 -1.45
C LYS A 153 15.68 -9.30 -1.16
N THR A 154 14.77 -8.78 -1.98
CA THR A 154 13.32 -9.03 -1.92
C THR A 154 12.89 -9.86 -3.14
N HIS A 155 11.59 -10.23 -3.22
CA HIS A 155 11.07 -10.92 -4.40
C HIS A 155 11.31 -10.06 -5.66
N PRO A 156 11.77 -10.64 -6.80
CA PRO A 156 12.12 -9.86 -8.01
C PRO A 156 11.04 -8.89 -8.48
N TYR A 157 9.76 -9.25 -8.35
CA TYR A 157 8.63 -8.38 -8.73
C TYR A 157 8.35 -7.24 -7.73
N LEU A 158 8.98 -7.24 -6.56
CA LEU A 158 8.85 -6.20 -5.54
C LEU A 158 10.04 -5.25 -5.50
N GLU A 159 11.06 -5.50 -6.31
CA GLU A 159 12.27 -4.70 -6.41
C GLU A 159 12.07 -3.51 -7.35
N THR A 160 12.36 -2.31 -6.88
CA THR A 160 12.22 -1.05 -7.66
C THR A 160 13.51 -0.28 -7.78
N GLY A 161 14.57 -0.68 -7.07
CA GLY A 161 15.83 0.04 -6.96
C GLY A 161 16.93 -0.45 -7.89
N SER A 162 16.71 -1.39 -8.81
CA SER A 162 17.75 -1.85 -9.75
C SER A 162 17.91 -0.90 -10.95
N SER A 163 19.08 -0.90 -11.59
CA SER A 163 19.36 -0.11 -12.80
C SER A 163 18.49 -0.50 -14.00
N LYS A 164 17.88 -1.70 -13.99
CA LYS A 164 16.95 -2.20 -15.01
C LYS A 164 15.50 -1.87 -14.68
N SER A 165 15.24 -1.26 -13.54
CA SER A 165 13.89 -0.90 -13.11
C SER A 165 13.32 0.23 -13.98
N LYS A 166 12.01 0.18 -14.24
CA LYS A 166 11.30 1.28 -14.93
C LYS A 166 11.15 2.53 -14.07
N PHE A 167 11.53 2.48 -12.79
CA PHE A 167 11.27 3.54 -11.81
C PHE A 167 12.47 4.45 -11.61
N GLY A 168 12.17 5.75 -11.51
CA GLY A 168 13.11 6.79 -11.13
C GLY A 168 14.06 7.22 -12.25
N ILE A 169 14.55 8.42 -12.10
CA ILE A 169 15.55 9.06 -12.98
C ILE A 169 16.90 8.44 -12.72
N ALA A 170 17.62 8.02 -13.77
CA ALA A 170 19.00 7.56 -13.64
C ALA A 170 19.91 8.70 -13.21
N LYS A 171 20.95 8.40 -12.41
CA LYS A 171 21.94 9.40 -11.96
C LYS A 171 22.53 10.22 -13.11
N SER A 172 22.77 9.58 -14.27
CA SER A 172 23.30 10.23 -15.47
C SER A 172 22.39 11.33 -16.06
N ASP A 173 21.07 11.22 -15.80
CA ASP A 173 20.07 12.16 -16.36
C ASP A 173 19.73 13.31 -15.39
N LEU A 174 20.18 13.26 -14.13
CA LEU A 174 19.94 14.34 -13.16
C LEU A 174 20.41 15.69 -13.65
N ARG A 175 21.61 15.78 -14.25
CA ARG A 175 22.14 17.03 -14.80
C ARG A 175 21.22 17.61 -15.89
N LYS A 176 20.61 16.75 -16.72
CA LYS A 176 19.64 17.19 -17.74
C LYS A 176 18.38 17.75 -17.09
N CYS A 177 17.87 17.09 -16.04
CA CYS A 177 16.71 17.58 -15.29
C CYS A 177 16.99 18.94 -14.65
N ILE A 178 18.12 19.11 -13.96
CA ILE A 178 18.50 20.40 -13.36
C ILE A 178 18.61 21.51 -14.42
N LYS A 179 19.19 21.23 -15.59
CA LYS A 179 19.26 22.21 -16.68
C LYS A 179 17.84 22.63 -17.16
N ILE A 180 16.89 21.71 -17.27
CA ILE A 180 15.51 22.02 -17.64
C ILE A 180 14.86 22.89 -16.56
N ILE A 181 15.02 22.54 -15.28
CA ILE A 181 14.43 23.27 -14.16
C ILE A 181 14.97 24.70 -14.09
N LYS A 182 16.28 24.89 -14.23
CA LYS A 182 16.90 26.23 -14.23
C LYS A 182 16.39 27.14 -15.34
N ASN A 183 16.01 26.57 -16.48
CA ASN A 183 15.46 27.30 -17.61
C ASN A 183 13.92 27.48 -17.55
N GLN A 184 13.27 27.05 -16.46
CA GLN A 184 11.81 27.05 -16.30
C GLN A 184 11.41 27.58 -14.91
N ASN A 185 11.15 28.88 -14.83
CA ASN A 185 10.83 29.56 -13.59
C ASN A 185 9.48 29.17 -12.94
N LYS A 186 8.63 28.43 -13.69
CA LYS A 186 7.35 27.91 -13.21
C LYS A 186 7.45 26.51 -12.60
N ILE A 187 8.63 25.91 -12.56
CA ILE A 187 8.87 24.62 -11.90
C ILE A 187 9.63 24.85 -10.60
N ASN A 188 9.01 24.47 -9.50
CA ASN A 188 9.60 24.55 -8.18
C ASN A 188 10.14 23.18 -7.77
N LEU A 189 11.46 22.97 -7.84
CA LEU A 189 12.09 21.78 -7.28
C LEU A 189 12.12 21.92 -5.75
N ARG A 190 11.27 21.12 -5.08
CA ARG A 190 11.10 21.15 -3.62
C ARG A 190 11.86 20.03 -2.93
N GLY A 191 12.02 18.88 -3.58
CA GLY A 191 12.59 17.69 -2.95
C GLY A 191 13.24 16.71 -3.89
N LEU A 192 13.86 15.72 -3.29
CA LEU A 192 14.22 14.46 -3.95
C LEU A 192 13.40 13.33 -3.35
N ALA A 193 13.14 12.29 -4.15
CA ALA A 193 12.42 11.11 -3.73
C ALA A 193 13.16 9.83 -4.14
N PHE A 194 12.97 8.75 -3.37
CA PHE A 194 13.37 7.41 -3.78
C PHE A 194 12.40 6.36 -3.21
N HIS A 195 12.38 5.20 -3.87
CA HIS A 195 11.68 4.01 -3.34
C HIS A 195 12.44 2.76 -3.80
N ILE A 196 12.95 1.97 -2.87
CA ILE A 196 13.87 0.85 -3.15
C ILE A 196 13.20 -0.53 -3.13
N GLY A 197 11.87 -0.59 -2.98
CA GLY A 197 11.12 -1.83 -3.01
C GLY A 197 10.20 -2.04 -1.82
N SER A 198 9.72 -3.26 -1.65
CA SER A 198 8.78 -3.64 -0.58
C SER A 198 9.32 -4.85 0.19
N GLU A 199 8.83 -5.08 1.42
CA GLU A 199 9.27 -6.16 2.32
C GLU A 199 10.74 -6.04 2.75
N ILE A 200 11.22 -4.81 2.95
CA ILE A 200 12.60 -4.54 3.35
C ILE A 200 12.72 -4.74 4.87
N LYS A 201 13.50 -5.74 5.28
CA LYS A 201 13.73 -6.12 6.68
C LYS A 201 15.04 -5.53 7.24
N ASP A 202 16.02 -5.25 6.37
CA ASP A 202 17.35 -4.75 6.77
C ASP A 202 17.46 -3.26 6.48
N PHE A 203 17.66 -2.48 7.52
CA PHE A 203 17.83 -1.02 7.45
C PHE A 203 19.02 -0.58 6.61
N SER A 204 20.03 -1.44 6.43
CA SER A 204 21.22 -1.09 5.66
C SER A 204 20.92 -0.65 4.22
N TYR A 205 19.85 -1.17 3.63
CA TYR A 205 19.38 -0.75 2.29
C TYR A 205 18.88 0.70 2.30
N PHE A 206 18.07 1.08 3.29
CA PHE A 206 17.62 2.46 3.46
C PHE A 206 18.78 3.39 3.75
N LYS A 207 19.70 3.01 4.64
CA LYS A 207 20.89 3.80 4.96
C LYS A 207 21.71 4.12 3.70
N ARG A 208 21.95 3.12 2.83
CA ARG A 208 22.70 3.34 1.58
C ARG A 208 21.93 4.27 0.63
N ALA A 209 20.59 4.11 0.51
CA ALA A 209 19.79 4.96 -0.33
C ALA A 209 19.76 6.41 0.17
N ILE A 210 19.60 6.63 1.47
CA ILE A 210 19.59 7.95 2.08
C ILE A 210 20.95 8.63 1.85
N ASN A 211 22.06 7.95 2.13
CA ASN A 211 23.40 8.52 1.91
C ASN A 211 23.61 8.90 0.44
N PHE A 212 23.22 8.02 -0.50
CA PHE A 212 23.28 8.34 -1.92
C PHE A 212 22.46 9.61 -2.26
N MET A 213 21.26 9.74 -1.71
CA MET A 213 20.40 10.91 -1.96
C MET A 213 20.99 12.19 -1.38
N LEU A 214 21.56 12.13 -0.18
CA LEU A 214 22.24 13.27 0.44
C LEU A 214 23.48 13.70 -0.38
N ASP A 215 24.24 12.75 -0.94
CA ASP A 215 25.34 13.06 -1.86
C ASP A 215 24.83 13.75 -3.14
N GLN A 216 23.66 13.32 -3.69
CA GLN A 216 23.07 14.01 -4.83
C GLN A 216 22.66 15.44 -4.45
N ILE A 217 21.98 15.63 -3.31
CA ILE A 217 21.57 16.98 -2.82
C ILE A 217 22.80 17.89 -2.70
N ASN A 218 23.87 17.43 -2.09
CA ASN A 218 25.11 18.21 -1.89
C ASN A 218 25.84 18.53 -3.21
N SER A 219 25.73 17.65 -4.21
CA SER A 219 26.38 17.83 -5.51
C SER A 219 25.55 18.65 -6.52
N MET A 220 24.27 18.87 -6.24
CA MET A 220 23.39 19.65 -7.10
C MET A 220 23.72 21.15 -7.01
N ASN A 221 24.06 21.73 -8.14
CA ASN A 221 24.14 23.19 -8.26
C ASN A 221 22.73 23.74 -8.53
N ILE A 222 21.93 23.97 -7.49
CA ILE A 222 20.56 24.52 -7.55
C ILE A 222 20.49 25.82 -6.77
N ASP A 223 19.62 26.74 -7.24
CA ASP A 223 19.53 28.09 -6.68
C ASP A 223 18.77 28.15 -5.36
N LYS A 224 17.89 27.17 -5.11
CA LYS A 224 17.10 27.06 -3.88
C LYS A 224 17.43 25.75 -3.15
N PRO A 225 17.52 25.75 -1.83
CA PRO A 225 17.78 24.52 -1.09
C PRO A 225 16.63 23.50 -1.25
N ILE A 226 16.97 22.22 -1.18
CA ILE A 226 16.00 21.12 -1.11
C ILE A 226 15.29 21.20 0.25
N GLU A 227 13.96 21.19 0.21
CA GLU A 227 13.12 21.31 1.40
C GLU A 227 12.85 19.97 2.06
N PHE A 228 12.73 18.89 1.25
CA PHE A 228 12.44 17.56 1.78
C PHE A 228 13.14 16.43 1.04
N LEU A 229 13.35 15.34 1.75
CA LEU A 229 13.70 14.04 1.21
C LEU A 229 12.54 13.07 1.43
N ASP A 230 11.96 12.59 0.34
CA ASP A 230 10.96 11.54 0.35
C ASP A 230 11.66 10.18 0.31
N VAL A 231 11.56 9.44 1.41
CA VAL A 231 12.22 8.15 1.59
C VAL A 231 11.36 6.97 1.13
N GLY A 232 10.18 7.27 0.60
CA GLY A 232 9.23 6.26 0.14
C GLY A 232 8.65 5.41 1.26
N GLY A 233 8.22 4.22 0.89
CA GLY A 233 7.75 3.19 1.82
C GLY A 233 8.65 1.96 1.78
N GLY A 234 8.05 0.77 1.94
CA GLY A 234 8.73 -0.50 1.74
C GLY A 234 9.11 -1.24 3.02
N LEU A 235 8.88 -0.67 4.20
CA LEU A 235 9.11 -1.35 5.47
C LEU A 235 8.30 -2.66 5.53
N ALA A 236 8.96 -3.76 5.86
CA ALA A 236 8.35 -5.07 6.04
C ALA A 236 7.44 -5.10 7.28
N ILE A 237 6.36 -5.88 7.20
CA ILE A 237 5.50 -6.20 8.34
C ILE A 237 5.74 -7.63 8.82
N LYS A 238 5.31 -7.94 10.05
CA LYS A 238 5.25 -9.33 10.53
C LYS A 238 4.02 -10.01 9.98
N TYR A 239 4.21 -11.18 9.39
CA TYR A 239 3.15 -12.10 9.01
C TYR A 239 2.96 -13.21 10.05
N PHE A 240 4.05 -13.56 10.74
CA PHE A 240 4.09 -14.53 11.84
C PHE A 240 4.80 -13.92 13.04
N ASP A 241 4.50 -14.41 14.25
CA ASP A 241 5.05 -13.86 15.49
C ASP A 241 6.58 -13.92 15.56
N ASN A 242 7.19 -14.94 14.96
CA ASN A 242 8.63 -15.14 14.90
C ASN A 242 9.34 -14.37 13.77
N ASP A 243 8.61 -13.61 12.96
CA ASP A 243 9.22 -12.78 11.93
C ASP A 243 10.07 -11.66 12.54
N LYS A 244 11.32 -11.56 12.05
CA LYS A 244 12.24 -10.47 12.44
C LYS A 244 12.07 -9.32 11.46
N THR A 245 11.51 -8.22 11.93
CA THR A 245 11.34 -6.97 11.17
C THR A 245 11.67 -5.80 12.08
N LEU A 246 12.05 -4.67 11.52
CA LEU A 246 12.13 -3.42 12.27
C LEU A 246 10.73 -2.98 12.71
N SER A 247 10.62 -2.38 13.89
CA SER A 247 9.42 -1.63 14.25
C SER A 247 9.32 -0.34 13.44
N ILE A 248 8.13 0.23 13.36
CA ILE A 248 7.91 1.52 12.69
C ILE A 248 8.72 2.60 13.40
N GLU A 249 8.69 2.62 14.73
CA GLU A 249 9.39 3.59 15.58
C GLU A 249 10.90 3.54 15.36
N GLU A 250 11.47 2.32 15.36
CA GLU A 250 12.90 2.13 15.11
C GLU A 250 13.30 2.59 13.71
N PHE A 251 12.46 2.29 12.70
CA PHE A 251 12.68 2.71 11.34
C PHE A 251 12.72 4.24 11.21
N VAL A 252 11.67 4.93 11.69
CA VAL A 252 11.57 6.39 11.59
C VAL A 252 12.72 7.07 12.34
N LYS A 253 13.03 6.63 13.57
CA LYS A 253 14.15 7.15 14.35
C LYS A 253 15.50 7.00 13.62
N LYS A 254 15.75 5.82 13.05
CA LYS A 254 17.00 5.59 12.30
C LYS A 254 17.09 6.44 11.02
N VAL A 255 15.98 6.66 10.31
CA VAL A 255 15.94 7.55 9.15
C VAL A 255 16.22 8.98 9.57
N ARG A 256 15.55 9.48 10.61
CA ARG A 256 15.74 10.86 11.08
C ARG A 256 17.18 11.13 11.54
N GLN A 257 17.83 10.15 12.17
CA GLN A 257 19.24 10.27 12.60
C GLN A 257 20.25 10.43 11.43
N LEU A 258 19.88 10.00 10.23
CA LEU A 258 20.76 10.09 9.05
C LEU A 258 20.58 11.39 8.26
N VAL A 259 19.41 12.00 8.31
CA VAL A 259 19.07 13.17 7.49
C VAL A 259 19.24 14.45 8.31
N PRO A 260 19.93 15.48 7.78
CA PRO A 260 20.10 16.77 8.49
C PRO A 260 18.75 17.40 8.84
N ASN A 261 18.66 18.06 10.00
CA ASN A 261 17.41 18.62 10.53
C ASN A 261 16.76 19.71 9.65
N HIS A 262 17.54 20.36 8.78
CA HIS A 262 17.00 21.37 7.85
C HIS A 262 16.32 20.76 6.63
N ILE A 263 16.38 19.42 6.45
CA ILE A 263 15.68 18.69 5.40
C ILE A 263 14.54 17.91 6.05
N ASN A 264 13.31 18.25 5.69
CA ASN A 264 12.12 17.53 6.15
C ASN A 264 12.04 16.14 5.53
N LEU A 265 11.37 15.22 6.19
CA LEU A 265 11.16 13.86 5.67
C LEU A 265 9.72 13.68 5.17
N ILE A 266 9.61 12.95 4.07
CA ILE A 266 8.32 12.37 3.66
C ILE A 266 8.48 10.85 3.71
N PHE A 267 7.50 10.19 4.36
CA PHE A 267 7.37 8.74 4.41
C PHE A 267 6.11 8.33 3.63
N GLU A 268 6.19 7.27 2.82
CA GLU A 268 5.07 6.75 2.03
C GLU A 268 4.63 5.34 2.51
N PRO A 269 4.21 5.17 3.78
CA PRO A 269 3.77 3.87 4.24
C PRO A 269 2.43 3.48 3.62
N GLY A 270 2.32 2.26 3.14
CA GLY A 270 1.06 1.62 2.79
C GLY A 270 0.86 0.39 3.64
N LYS A 271 1.65 -0.65 3.36
CA LYS A 271 1.55 -1.95 4.02
C LYS A 271 1.76 -1.89 5.54
N SER A 272 2.70 -1.09 6.02
CA SER A 272 2.98 -0.96 7.45
C SER A 272 1.87 -0.26 8.23
N ILE A 273 0.96 0.47 7.57
CA ILE A 273 -0.23 1.03 8.22
C ILE A 273 -1.39 0.04 8.20
N ILE A 274 -1.72 -0.56 7.03
CA ILE A 274 -2.97 -1.30 6.90
C ILE A 274 -2.79 -2.82 6.75
N GLY A 275 -1.59 -3.29 6.40
CA GLY A 275 -1.38 -4.70 6.07
C GLY A 275 -1.81 -5.65 7.18
N ASN A 276 -1.24 -5.49 8.36
CA ASN A 276 -1.54 -6.30 9.55
C ASN A 276 -2.80 -5.85 10.32
N ALA A 277 -3.50 -4.85 9.81
CA ALA A 277 -4.79 -4.40 10.33
C ALA A 277 -5.98 -4.98 9.56
N GLY A 278 -5.74 -5.70 8.47
CA GLY A 278 -6.81 -6.28 7.66
C GLY A 278 -6.70 -7.79 7.53
N TYR A 279 -7.85 -8.43 7.43
CA TYR A 279 -8.07 -9.87 7.44
C TYR A 279 -9.06 -10.27 6.35
N LEU A 280 -8.88 -11.43 5.73
CA LEU A 280 -9.83 -12.02 4.82
C LEU A 280 -10.45 -13.25 5.48
N MET A 281 -11.75 -13.17 5.81
CA MET A 281 -12.53 -14.28 6.32
C MET A 281 -13.09 -15.11 5.17
N SER A 282 -12.99 -16.43 5.29
CA SER A 282 -13.43 -17.39 4.30
C SER A 282 -14.02 -18.62 4.96
N LYS A 283 -14.78 -19.41 4.19
CA LYS A 283 -15.41 -20.66 4.62
C LYS A 283 -14.89 -21.84 3.82
N VAL A 284 -14.67 -22.97 4.48
CA VAL A 284 -14.38 -24.25 3.84
C VAL A 284 -15.63 -24.73 3.11
N LEU A 285 -15.55 -24.85 1.78
CA LEU A 285 -16.63 -25.37 0.95
C LEU A 285 -16.57 -26.90 0.89
N TYR A 286 -15.38 -27.44 0.62
CA TYR A 286 -15.16 -28.87 0.46
C TYR A 286 -13.84 -29.32 1.04
N LYS A 287 -13.83 -30.54 1.57
CA LYS A 287 -12.64 -31.26 2.03
C LYS A 287 -12.36 -32.43 1.11
N LYS A 288 -11.21 -32.43 0.45
CA LYS A 288 -10.80 -33.50 -0.46
C LYS A 288 -9.44 -34.05 -0.02
N LYS A 289 -9.43 -35.15 0.74
CA LYS A 289 -8.19 -35.68 1.36
C LYS A 289 -7.51 -34.60 2.22
N ASN A 290 -6.32 -34.16 1.85
CA ASN A 290 -5.53 -33.13 2.52
C ASN A 290 -5.68 -31.73 1.86
N ILE A 291 -6.75 -31.49 1.09
CA ILE A 291 -7.04 -30.21 0.46
C ILE A 291 -8.34 -29.67 1.05
N LEU A 292 -8.29 -28.44 1.55
CA LEU A 292 -9.45 -27.66 1.98
C LEU A 292 -9.72 -26.62 0.89
N ILE A 293 -10.84 -26.75 0.20
CA ILE A 293 -11.28 -25.77 -0.81
C ILE A 293 -12.14 -24.73 -0.10
N ILE A 294 -11.73 -23.48 -0.17
CA ILE A 294 -12.40 -22.35 0.48
C ILE A 294 -13.13 -21.48 -0.55
N ASP A 295 -14.01 -20.59 -0.11
CA ASP A 295 -14.77 -19.69 -0.99
C ASP A 295 -14.01 -18.42 -1.39
N ALA A 296 -12.92 -18.07 -0.73
CA ALA A 296 -12.00 -17.03 -1.21
C ALA A 296 -10.98 -17.62 -2.18
N GLY A 297 -10.63 -16.87 -3.23
CA GLY A 297 -9.65 -17.29 -4.24
C GLY A 297 -8.60 -16.22 -4.53
N MET A 298 -7.72 -16.53 -5.50
CA MET A 298 -6.72 -15.57 -5.98
C MET A 298 -7.35 -14.32 -6.59
N ASN A 299 -8.59 -14.38 -7.03
CA ASN A 299 -9.36 -13.21 -7.46
C ASN A 299 -9.64 -12.25 -6.30
N ASP A 300 -9.77 -12.75 -5.07
CA ASP A 300 -9.96 -11.95 -3.87
C ASP A 300 -8.62 -11.49 -3.27
N HIS A 301 -7.59 -12.38 -3.29
CA HIS A 301 -6.28 -12.13 -2.68
C HIS A 301 -5.14 -12.77 -3.47
N ILE A 302 -4.59 -12.05 -4.44
CA ILE A 302 -3.62 -12.56 -5.41
C ILE A 302 -2.19 -12.74 -4.86
N ARG A 303 -1.88 -12.24 -3.67
CA ARG A 303 -0.49 -12.13 -3.20
C ARG A 303 0.25 -13.45 -3.05
N THR A 304 -0.41 -14.53 -2.63
CA THR A 304 0.21 -15.85 -2.54
C THR A 304 0.58 -16.39 -3.92
N PRO A 305 -0.35 -16.47 -4.90
CA PRO A 305 -0.02 -16.89 -6.25
C PRO A 305 1.03 -16.03 -6.96
N LEU A 306 0.95 -14.70 -6.79
CA LEU A 306 1.80 -13.75 -7.53
C LEU A 306 3.21 -13.61 -6.96
N TYR A 307 3.34 -13.60 -5.63
CA TYR A 307 4.60 -13.29 -4.94
C TYR A 307 5.11 -14.42 -4.05
N GLY A 308 4.41 -15.55 -3.97
CA GLY A 308 4.71 -16.57 -2.97
C GLY A 308 4.54 -16.08 -1.53
N ALA A 309 3.74 -15.02 -1.32
CA ALA A 309 3.54 -14.43 0.01
C ALA A 309 2.85 -15.43 0.93
N ARG A 310 3.39 -15.59 2.14
CA ARG A 310 2.81 -16.45 3.16
C ARG A 310 2.02 -15.60 4.13
N HIS A 311 0.81 -16.03 4.45
CA HIS A 311 -0.09 -15.40 5.40
C HIS A 311 -0.39 -16.35 6.55
N ASN A 312 -0.49 -15.83 7.78
CA ASN A 312 -0.95 -16.63 8.90
C ASN A 312 -2.45 -16.90 8.74
N ILE A 313 -2.84 -18.17 8.70
CA ILE A 313 -4.24 -18.59 8.57
C ILE A 313 -4.65 -19.25 9.88
N LEU A 314 -5.77 -18.83 10.46
CA LEU A 314 -6.30 -19.34 11.71
C LEU A 314 -7.74 -19.82 11.53
N PRO A 315 -8.13 -20.94 12.18
CA PRO A 315 -9.53 -21.31 12.31
C PRO A 315 -10.29 -20.26 13.12
N VAL A 316 -11.57 -20.01 12.81
CA VAL A 316 -12.40 -19.11 13.62
C VAL A 316 -12.77 -19.75 14.97
N ARG A 317 -12.93 -21.06 15.02
CA ARG A 317 -13.01 -21.82 16.28
C ARG A 317 -11.64 -22.39 16.63
N GLU A 318 -11.21 -22.16 17.87
CA GLU A 318 -9.92 -22.66 18.35
C GLU A 318 -9.84 -24.18 18.23
N GLN A 319 -8.77 -24.66 17.65
CA GLN A 319 -8.53 -26.07 17.42
C GLN A 319 -7.08 -26.43 17.71
N SER A 320 -6.83 -27.67 18.11
CA SER A 320 -5.48 -28.21 18.22
C SER A 320 -4.88 -28.47 16.83
N LYS A 321 -3.58 -28.30 16.72
CA LYS A 321 -2.86 -28.61 15.48
C LYS A 321 -2.94 -30.09 15.15
N SER A 322 -3.22 -30.41 13.90
CA SER A 322 -3.18 -31.77 13.36
C SER A 322 -1.74 -32.23 13.13
N LYS A 323 -1.52 -33.55 13.20
CA LYS A 323 -0.27 -34.18 12.74
C LYS A 323 -0.10 -34.05 11.23
N ASN A 324 -1.20 -34.08 10.47
CA ASN A 324 -1.22 -33.91 9.04
C ASN A 324 -1.20 -32.45 8.64
N LYS A 325 -0.62 -32.14 7.47
CA LYS A 325 -0.68 -30.84 6.85
C LYS A 325 -1.72 -30.81 5.76
N PHE A 326 -2.41 -29.67 5.62
CA PHE A 326 -3.44 -29.46 4.62
C PHE A 326 -3.03 -28.34 3.65
N THR A 327 -3.51 -28.42 2.42
CA THR A 327 -3.45 -27.33 1.45
C THR A 327 -4.76 -26.56 1.54
N VAL A 328 -4.68 -25.25 1.78
CA VAL A 328 -5.81 -24.33 1.66
C VAL A 328 -5.82 -23.79 0.24
N ALA A 329 -6.81 -24.19 -0.56
CA ALA A 329 -6.95 -23.84 -1.98
C ALA A 329 -8.21 -23.01 -2.21
N GLY A 330 -8.16 -22.08 -3.15
CA GLY A 330 -9.32 -21.32 -3.60
C GLY A 330 -10.14 -22.04 -4.66
N PRO A 331 -11.25 -21.41 -5.12
CA PRO A 331 -12.19 -22.00 -6.08
C PRO A 331 -11.88 -21.66 -7.54
N ILE A 332 -10.80 -20.93 -7.82
CA ILE A 332 -10.46 -20.46 -9.16
C ILE A 332 -9.89 -21.59 -10.00
N CYS A 333 -10.21 -21.60 -11.31
CA CYS A 333 -9.74 -22.61 -12.25
C CYS A 333 -8.25 -22.42 -12.63
N GLU A 334 -7.39 -22.22 -11.62
CA GLU A 334 -5.95 -22.03 -11.74
C GLU A 334 -5.19 -22.92 -10.75
N SER A 335 -4.14 -23.61 -11.21
CA SER A 335 -3.29 -24.45 -10.33
C SER A 335 -2.55 -23.64 -9.26
N ALA A 336 -2.39 -22.33 -9.48
CA ALA A 336 -1.75 -21.41 -8.55
C ALA A 336 -2.69 -20.90 -7.45
N ASP A 337 -3.99 -21.21 -7.51
CA ASP A 337 -4.99 -20.72 -6.56
C ASP A 337 -4.92 -21.48 -5.22
N TYR A 338 -3.93 -21.14 -4.42
CA TYR A 338 -3.77 -21.64 -3.05
C TYR A 338 -3.27 -20.53 -2.12
N PHE A 339 -3.55 -20.69 -0.82
CA PHE A 339 -3.14 -19.76 0.23
C PHE A 339 -2.04 -20.34 1.13
N ASP A 340 -2.09 -21.63 1.44
CA ASP A 340 -1.05 -22.35 2.19
C ASP A 340 -1.03 -23.84 1.82
N LYS A 341 0.16 -24.42 1.72
CA LYS A 341 0.36 -25.88 1.48
C LYS A 341 0.77 -26.63 2.76
N ASN A 342 0.89 -25.93 3.89
CA ASN A 342 1.35 -26.49 5.14
C ASN A 342 0.42 -26.11 6.31
N PHE A 343 -0.85 -25.84 6.03
CA PHE A 343 -1.83 -25.47 7.04
C PHE A 343 -1.97 -26.58 8.09
N PRO A 344 -1.79 -26.25 9.38
CA PRO A 344 -1.64 -27.29 10.42
C PRO A 344 -2.95 -27.70 11.10
N TYR A 345 -4.11 -27.33 10.57
CA TYR A 345 -5.40 -27.64 11.19
C TYR A 345 -6.26 -28.49 10.25
N SER A 346 -7.01 -29.44 10.84
CA SER A 346 -7.98 -30.28 10.11
C SER A 346 -9.36 -29.67 10.29
N LEU A 347 -9.86 -29.03 9.25
CA LEU A 347 -11.18 -28.44 9.24
C LEU A 347 -12.19 -29.29 8.46
N GLU A 348 -13.46 -29.12 8.81
CA GLU A 348 -14.59 -29.75 8.11
C GLU A 348 -15.32 -28.71 7.23
N GLU A 349 -16.17 -29.20 6.34
CA GLU A 349 -16.98 -28.35 5.46
C GLU A 349 -17.90 -27.44 6.30
N GLY A 350 -18.00 -26.18 5.93
CA GLY A 350 -18.76 -25.15 6.65
C GLY A 350 -17.94 -24.40 7.71
N GLU A 351 -16.77 -24.89 8.14
CA GLU A 351 -15.92 -24.21 9.12
C GLU A 351 -15.27 -22.96 8.53
N LEU A 352 -15.06 -21.97 9.38
CA LEU A 352 -14.55 -20.65 9.01
C LEU A 352 -13.05 -20.54 9.30
N ILE A 353 -12.36 -19.81 8.42
CA ILE A 353 -10.95 -19.43 8.58
C ILE A 353 -10.76 -17.94 8.37
N VAL A 354 -9.67 -17.42 8.92
CA VAL A 354 -9.22 -16.02 8.72
C VAL A 354 -7.80 -16.01 8.22
N ILE A 355 -7.58 -15.35 7.09
CA ILE A 355 -6.28 -15.11 6.48
C ILE A 355 -5.79 -13.76 6.98
N GLY A 356 -4.76 -13.75 7.80
CA GLY A 356 -4.19 -12.57 8.46
C GLY A 356 -3.35 -11.71 7.54
N SER A 357 -3.08 -10.48 7.97
CA SER A 357 -2.24 -9.50 7.25
C SER A 357 -2.65 -9.28 5.78
N SER A 358 -3.97 -9.31 5.52
CA SER A 358 -4.57 -9.18 4.18
C SER A 358 -5.01 -7.74 3.85
N GLY A 359 -4.75 -6.76 4.73
CA GLY A 359 -5.28 -5.41 4.58
C GLY A 359 -4.64 -4.58 3.49
N ALA A 360 -3.39 -4.89 3.11
CA ALA A 360 -2.70 -4.20 2.03
C ALA A 360 -2.60 -5.09 0.78
N TYR A 361 -2.93 -4.50 -0.39
CA TYR A 361 -2.85 -5.21 -1.68
C TYR A 361 -3.69 -6.49 -1.72
N GLY A 362 -4.71 -6.60 -0.87
CA GLY A 362 -5.76 -7.60 -0.92
C GLY A 362 -6.88 -7.08 -1.82
N PHE A 363 -7.88 -6.40 -1.23
CA PHE A 363 -9.02 -5.87 -2.00
C PHE A 363 -8.57 -4.95 -3.17
N SER A 364 -7.56 -4.10 -2.98
CA SER A 364 -7.10 -3.18 -4.03
C SER A 364 -6.52 -3.87 -5.28
N MET A 365 -6.11 -5.14 -5.19
CA MET A 365 -5.66 -5.97 -6.30
C MET A 365 -6.68 -7.05 -6.68
N SER A 366 -7.87 -7.06 -6.08
CA SER A 366 -8.91 -8.04 -6.41
C SER A 366 -9.47 -7.83 -7.82
N SER A 367 -9.97 -8.91 -8.41
CA SER A 367 -10.54 -8.92 -9.76
C SER A 367 -11.84 -9.72 -9.79
N ASN A 368 -12.54 -9.66 -10.91
CA ASN A 368 -13.72 -10.48 -11.18
C ASN A 368 -13.37 -11.74 -12.01
N TYR A 369 -12.13 -12.23 -11.89
CA TYR A 369 -11.73 -13.43 -12.62
C TYR A 369 -12.68 -14.62 -12.33
N ASN A 370 -13.00 -15.40 -13.34
CA ASN A 370 -14.07 -16.39 -13.37
C ASN A 370 -15.48 -15.82 -13.06
N ALA A 371 -15.72 -14.51 -13.37
CA ALA A 371 -16.98 -13.80 -13.09
C ALA A 371 -17.38 -13.84 -11.59
N ARG A 372 -16.40 -13.95 -10.67
CA ARG A 372 -16.67 -13.93 -9.23
C ARG A 372 -16.83 -12.50 -8.74
N LEU A 373 -17.86 -12.29 -7.95
CA LEU A 373 -18.21 -10.98 -7.41
C LEU A 373 -17.29 -10.60 -6.26
N LYS A 374 -16.91 -9.33 -6.17
CA LYS A 374 -16.01 -8.84 -5.13
C LYS A 374 -16.63 -8.90 -3.74
N PRO A 375 -15.85 -9.28 -2.72
CA PRO A 375 -16.33 -9.38 -1.35
C PRO A 375 -16.65 -8.01 -0.74
N PRO A 376 -17.47 -7.93 0.32
CA PRO A 376 -17.67 -6.73 1.09
C PRO A 376 -16.44 -6.41 1.93
N GLU A 377 -16.35 -5.14 2.39
CA GLU A 377 -15.35 -4.69 3.35
C GLU A 377 -16.06 -4.19 4.62
N VAL A 378 -15.60 -4.65 5.77
CA VAL A 378 -16.13 -4.32 7.10
C VAL A 378 -15.02 -3.70 7.95
N LEU A 379 -15.29 -2.59 8.62
CA LEU A 379 -14.40 -1.96 9.59
C LEU A 379 -14.92 -2.21 11.00
N ILE A 380 -14.07 -2.73 11.88
CA ILE A 380 -14.37 -2.77 13.30
C ILE A 380 -13.90 -1.48 13.93
N LEU A 381 -14.83 -0.76 14.54
CA LEU A 381 -14.60 0.49 15.26
C LEU A 381 -15.42 0.52 16.55
N ASN A 382 -14.80 0.89 17.68
CA ASN A 382 -15.46 0.97 18.98
C ASN A 382 -16.28 -0.32 19.30
N LYS A 383 -15.69 -1.50 19.03
CA LYS A 383 -16.32 -2.83 19.22
C LYS A 383 -17.61 -3.04 18.41
N LYS A 384 -17.81 -2.30 17.31
CA LYS A 384 -18.96 -2.42 16.41
C LYS A 384 -18.49 -2.67 14.99
N MET A 385 -19.32 -3.34 14.20
CA MET A 385 -19.12 -3.58 12.76
C MET A 385 -19.73 -2.44 11.95
N ALA A 386 -18.95 -1.83 11.07
CA ALA A 386 -19.42 -0.91 10.04
C ALA A 386 -19.15 -1.49 8.65
N LEU A 387 -20.17 -1.61 7.83
CA LEU A 387 -20.00 -1.97 6.42
C LEU A 387 -19.43 -0.76 5.68
N ILE A 388 -18.20 -0.86 5.18
CA ILE A 388 -17.50 0.22 4.47
C ILE A 388 -17.44 0.00 2.95
N ARG A 389 -17.84 -1.19 2.49
CA ARG A 389 -18.14 -1.52 1.08
C ARG A 389 -19.15 -2.65 1.04
N LYS A 390 -20.18 -2.51 0.23
CA LYS A 390 -21.15 -3.57 -0.04
C LYS A 390 -20.51 -4.71 -0.83
N ARG A 391 -21.02 -5.92 -0.70
CA ARG A 391 -20.73 -7.02 -1.63
C ARG A 391 -21.19 -6.59 -3.01
N GLU A 392 -20.38 -6.84 -4.02
CA GLU A 392 -20.77 -6.63 -5.42
C GLU A 392 -21.95 -7.55 -5.77
N THR A 393 -22.90 -7.04 -6.51
CA THR A 393 -24.02 -7.79 -7.05
C THR A 393 -23.79 -8.14 -8.51
N PHE A 394 -24.58 -9.07 -9.06
CA PHE A 394 -24.51 -9.37 -10.49
C PHE A 394 -24.83 -8.12 -11.33
N ASP A 395 -25.81 -7.33 -10.90
CA ASP A 395 -26.18 -6.08 -11.59
C ASP A 395 -25.05 -5.06 -11.58
N ASP A 396 -24.32 -4.92 -10.44
CA ASP A 396 -23.12 -4.06 -10.38
C ASP A 396 -22.04 -4.54 -11.36
N TYR A 397 -21.86 -5.86 -11.48
CA TYR A 397 -20.84 -6.47 -12.32
C TYR A 397 -21.07 -6.27 -13.82
N ILE A 398 -22.33 -6.35 -14.26
CA ILE A 398 -22.69 -6.22 -15.68
C ILE A 398 -23.13 -4.79 -16.07
N TYR A 399 -23.10 -3.84 -15.12
CA TYR A 399 -23.64 -2.49 -15.30
C TYR A 399 -23.11 -1.78 -16.56
N GLU A 400 -21.82 -1.92 -16.86
CA GLU A 400 -21.19 -1.30 -18.02
C GLU A 400 -21.43 -2.07 -19.34
N GLU A 401 -22.06 -3.24 -19.28
CA GLU A 401 -22.31 -4.11 -20.45
C GLU A 401 -23.78 -4.09 -20.92
N ILE A 402 -24.70 -3.56 -20.11
CA ILE A 402 -26.13 -3.51 -20.42
C ILE A 402 -26.50 -2.18 -21.08
N GLY A 403 -27.50 -2.22 -22.01
CA GLY A 403 -27.99 -1.02 -22.70
C GLY A 403 -27.05 -0.45 -23.75
N LEU A 404 -26.09 -1.23 -24.22
CA LEU A 404 -25.22 -0.95 -25.36
C LEU A 404 -25.87 -1.57 -26.62
N ASP A 405 -26.72 -0.82 -27.34
CA ASP A 405 -27.33 -1.23 -28.62
C ASP A 405 -26.53 -0.69 -29.82
#